data_33583d29ff2e2d76ee25cc2cf30be581
#
_entry.id   33583d29ff2e2d76ee25cc2cf30be581
#
_cell.length_a   1.000
_cell.length_b   1.000
_cell.length_c   1.000
_cell.angle_alpha   90.00
_cell.angle_beta   90.00
_cell.angle_gamma   90.00
#
_symmetry.space_group_name_H-M   'P 1'
#
loop_
_entity.id
_entity.type
_entity.pdbx_description
1 polymer ?
#
loop_
_entity_poly.entity_id
_entity_poly.type
_entity_poly.pdbx_seq_one_letter_code
_entity_poly.pdbx_strand_id
1 'polypeptide(L)'
;MGAQPGPYQQFLDYMNAKSGRIFEIEFYQEQFGKRFESNGTFFYLGKKHYTFDALDQRITFNNGEITTINKVEKQVIYDQTIPGEITIFDILTGTNESLQTGEPLLEKNGFRIPFTLLDWEMHGTIRTIPGSGKPKEIILKTGDDSEIWIKIISLDSIKERDVAAIDLTEYETIDLRE
;
A
#
# COMPACT_ATOMS: atom_id res chain seq x y z
N MET A 1 -2.08 35.04 -0.74
CA MET A 1 -2.82 33.84 -1.18
C MET A 1 -1.81 32.72 -1.38
N GLY A 2 -1.81 31.68 -0.53
CA GLY A 2 -0.94 30.54 -0.71
C GLY A 2 -1.38 29.72 -1.93
N ALA A 3 -0.43 29.28 -2.75
CA ALA A 3 -0.72 28.37 -3.85
C ALA A 3 -1.39 27.08 -3.28
N GLN A 4 -2.43 26.58 -3.93
CA GLN A 4 -3.03 25.31 -3.54
C GLN A 4 -1.98 24.19 -3.72
N PRO A 5 -1.90 23.23 -2.77
CA PRO A 5 -0.98 22.11 -2.91
C PRO A 5 -1.28 21.33 -4.18
N GLY A 6 -0.22 20.88 -4.86
CA GLY A 6 -0.35 20.06 -6.06
C GLY A 6 -1.01 18.70 -5.78
N PRO A 7 -1.49 17.98 -6.82
CA PRO A 7 -2.23 16.72 -6.64
C PRO A 7 -1.51 15.65 -5.84
N TYR A 8 -0.19 15.52 -5.98
CA TYR A 8 0.59 14.57 -5.19
C TYR A 8 0.69 14.97 -3.72
N GLN A 9 0.87 16.27 -3.43
CA GLN A 9 0.86 16.74 -2.05
C GLN A 9 -0.51 16.54 -1.39
N GLN A 10 -1.60 16.76 -2.13
CA GLN A 10 -2.96 16.45 -1.65
C GLN A 10 -3.12 14.96 -1.32
N PHE A 11 -2.55 14.07 -2.15
CA PHE A 11 -2.52 12.63 -1.88
C PHE A 11 -1.76 12.32 -0.58
N LEU A 12 -0.57 12.88 -0.39
CA LEU A 12 0.21 12.69 0.84
C LEU A 12 -0.51 13.23 2.07
N ASP A 13 -1.11 14.40 1.97
CA ASP A 13 -1.88 15.02 3.08
C ASP A 13 -3.09 14.15 3.44
N TYR A 14 -3.74 13.57 2.41
CA TYR A 14 -4.86 12.67 2.64
C TYR A 14 -4.42 11.39 3.35
N MET A 15 -3.34 10.75 2.88
CA MET A 15 -2.81 9.52 3.47
C MET A 15 -2.28 9.73 4.89
N ASN A 16 -1.63 10.85 5.15
CA ASN A 16 -1.00 11.15 6.44
C ASN A 16 -1.92 11.84 7.44
N ALA A 17 -3.24 11.79 7.26
CA ALA A 17 -4.18 12.30 8.23
C ALA A 17 -4.03 11.59 9.59
N LYS A 18 -4.07 12.36 10.67
CA LYS A 18 -3.83 11.88 12.05
C LYS A 18 -4.77 10.76 12.50
N SER A 19 -5.96 10.69 11.93
CA SER A 19 -6.95 9.65 12.23
C SER A 19 -6.63 8.28 11.65
N GLY A 20 -5.59 8.17 10.81
CA GLY A 20 -5.38 6.96 10.03
C GLY A 20 -6.43 6.74 8.93
N ARG A 21 -6.29 5.67 8.16
CA ARG A 21 -7.19 5.31 7.05
C ARG A 21 -7.43 3.82 7.00
N ILE A 22 -8.64 3.45 6.58
CA ILE A 22 -9.00 2.08 6.20
C ILE A 22 -9.34 2.08 4.73
N PHE A 23 -8.78 1.13 4.00
CA PHE A 23 -9.05 0.93 2.58
C PHE A 23 -9.54 -0.50 2.36
N GLU A 24 -10.61 -0.68 1.63
CA GLU A 24 -10.87 -1.94 0.96
C GLU A 24 -10.22 -1.90 -0.42
N ILE A 25 -9.34 -2.85 -0.68
CA ILE A 25 -8.57 -2.90 -1.91
C ILE A 25 -8.75 -4.20 -2.66
N GLU A 26 -8.74 -4.11 -3.99
CA GLU A 26 -8.50 -5.22 -4.90
C GLU A 26 -7.06 -5.09 -5.40
N PHE A 27 -6.32 -6.17 -5.28
CA PHE A 27 -4.93 -6.26 -5.71
C PHE A 27 -4.83 -7.24 -6.87
N TYR A 28 -4.20 -6.81 -7.94
CA TYR A 28 -3.92 -7.62 -9.12
C TYR A 28 -2.43 -7.57 -9.38
N GLN A 29 -1.86 -8.71 -9.66
CA GLN A 29 -0.49 -8.83 -10.14
C GLN A 29 -0.46 -9.71 -11.37
N GLU A 30 0.11 -9.22 -12.45
CA GLU A 30 0.41 -9.99 -13.64
C GLU A 30 1.92 -10.13 -13.78
N GLN A 31 2.39 -11.37 -13.89
CA GLN A 31 3.81 -11.66 -14.05
C GLN A 31 3.97 -12.90 -14.91
N PHE A 32 4.76 -12.81 -16.00
CA PHE A 32 5.00 -13.90 -16.95
C PHE A 32 3.71 -14.58 -17.45
N GLY A 33 2.69 -13.79 -17.77
CA GLY A 33 1.38 -14.26 -18.24
C GLY A 33 0.54 -14.99 -17.21
N LYS A 34 0.94 -14.98 -15.91
CA LYS A 34 0.13 -15.47 -14.80
C LYS A 34 -0.45 -14.30 -14.05
N ARG A 35 -1.75 -14.38 -13.77
CA ARG A 35 -2.48 -13.38 -12.99
C ARG A 35 -2.74 -13.91 -11.58
N PHE A 36 -2.37 -13.13 -10.60
CA PHE A 36 -2.70 -13.32 -9.20
C PHE A 36 -3.66 -12.20 -8.78
N GLU A 37 -4.72 -12.56 -8.08
CA GLU A 37 -5.71 -11.62 -7.56
C GLU A 37 -5.90 -11.86 -6.07
N SER A 38 -6.00 -10.78 -5.32
CA SER A 38 -6.35 -10.80 -3.90
C SER A 38 -7.21 -9.58 -3.56
N ASN A 39 -7.97 -9.68 -2.51
CA ASN A 39 -8.67 -8.55 -1.93
C ASN A 39 -8.50 -8.55 -0.42
N GLY A 40 -8.61 -7.39 0.18
CA GLY A 40 -8.46 -7.28 1.62
C GLY A 40 -8.65 -5.86 2.11
N THR A 41 -8.51 -5.72 3.41
CA THR A 41 -8.61 -4.45 4.09
C THR A 41 -7.21 -3.98 4.49
N PHE A 42 -6.89 -2.77 4.10
CA PHE A 42 -5.64 -2.11 4.45
C PHE A 42 -5.90 -1.06 5.53
N PHE A 43 -5.30 -1.27 6.69
CA PHE A 43 -5.37 -0.37 7.84
C PHE A 43 -4.08 0.43 7.91
N TYR A 44 -4.13 1.71 7.58
CA TYR A 44 -3.00 2.62 7.65
C TYR A 44 -3.08 3.47 8.90
N LEU A 45 -2.20 3.20 9.86
CA LEU A 45 -2.13 3.87 11.16
C LEU A 45 -1.04 4.95 11.21
N GLY A 46 -0.26 5.07 10.15
CA GLY A 46 0.84 6.03 10.01
C GLY A 46 1.98 5.46 9.17
N LYS A 47 2.98 6.27 8.86
CA LYS A 47 4.11 5.91 7.98
C LYS A 47 4.90 4.67 8.42
N LYS A 48 4.83 4.33 9.71
CA LYS A 48 5.59 3.24 10.30
C LYS A 48 4.71 2.12 10.86
N HIS A 49 3.40 2.20 10.63
CA HIS A 49 2.48 1.19 11.11
C HIS A 49 1.29 1.03 10.16
N TYR A 50 1.18 -0.14 9.56
CA TYR A 50 0.04 -0.55 8.76
C TYR A 50 -0.23 -2.04 8.89
N THR A 51 -1.45 -2.45 8.56
CA THR A 51 -1.85 -3.85 8.48
C THR A 51 -2.65 -4.06 7.20
N PHE A 52 -2.28 -5.07 6.42
CA PHE A 52 -3.09 -5.59 5.33
C PHE A 52 -3.71 -6.92 5.76
N ASP A 53 -5.01 -7.02 5.72
CA ASP A 53 -5.78 -8.19 6.13
C ASP A 53 -6.60 -8.74 4.98
N ALA A 54 -6.19 -9.89 4.45
CA ALA A 54 -6.87 -10.64 3.40
C ALA A 54 -7.47 -11.93 3.98
N LEU A 55 -8.19 -12.69 3.16
CA LEU A 55 -8.83 -13.94 3.59
C LEU A 55 -7.82 -14.99 4.05
N ASP A 56 -6.72 -15.10 3.32
CA ASP A 56 -5.68 -16.12 3.45
C ASP A 56 -4.49 -15.69 4.29
N GLN A 57 -4.26 -14.38 4.43
CA GLN A 57 -3.10 -13.86 5.15
C GLN A 57 -3.35 -12.49 5.77
N ARG A 58 -2.54 -12.18 6.80
CA ARG A 58 -2.42 -10.82 7.34
C ARG A 58 -0.95 -10.43 7.37
N ILE A 59 -0.65 -9.25 6.88
CA ILE A 59 0.70 -8.66 6.94
C ILE A 59 0.62 -7.41 7.81
N THR A 60 1.41 -7.35 8.87
CA THR A 60 1.54 -6.17 9.72
C THR A 60 2.96 -5.65 9.64
N PHE A 61 3.09 -4.37 9.34
CA PHE A 61 4.34 -3.62 9.42
C PHE A 61 4.30 -2.70 10.64
N ASN A 62 5.31 -2.77 11.48
CA ASN A 62 5.44 -1.91 12.65
C ASN A 62 6.90 -1.54 12.89
N ASN A 63 7.28 -0.29 12.59
CA ASN A 63 8.63 0.25 12.82
C ASN A 63 9.78 -0.59 12.24
N GLY A 64 9.59 -1.17 11.05
CA GLY A 64 10.61 -2.00 10.39
C GLY A 64 10.47 -3.50 10.65
N GLU A 65 9.65 -3.91 11.60
CA GLU A 65 9.29 -5.31 11.81
C GLU A 65 8.10 -5.68 10.93
N ILE A 66 8.16 -6.85 10.32
CA ILE A 66 7.10 -7.43 9.50
C ILE A 66 6.60 -8.70 10.19
N THR A 67 5.31 -8.77 10.40
CA THR A 67 4.65 -10.00 10.85
C THR A 67 3.69 -10.47 9.77
N THR A 68 3.93 -11.65 9.23
CA THR A 68 3.02 -12.31 8.28
C THR A 68 2.33 -13.48 8.95
N ILE A 69 1.00 -13.44 8.98
CA ILE A 69 0.16 -14.54 9.47
C ILE A 69 -0.45 -15.23 8.25
N ASN A 70 0.02 -16.43 7.95
CA ASN A 70 -0.62 -17.30 6.96
C ASN A 70 -1.78 -18.04 7.65
N LYS A 71 -3.00 -17.65 7.33
CA LYS A 71 -4.21 -18.19 7.98
C LYS A 71 -4.56 -19.60 7.50
N VAL A 72 -4.14 -19.95 6.29
CA VAL A 72 -4.41 -21.26 5.69
C VAL A 72 -3.46 -22.30 6.26
N GLU A 73 -2.16 -22.00 6.29
CA GLU A 73 -1.13 -22.92 6.77
C GLU A 73 -0.91 -22.84 8.29
N LYS A 74 -1.59 -21.90 8.94
CA LYS A 74 -1.45 -21.63 10.39
C LYS A 74 0.01 -21.35 10.78
N GLN A 75 0.64 -20.41 10.10
CA GLN A 75 2.01 -19.99 10.37
C GLN A 75 2.07 -18.52 10.70
N VAL A 76 2.92 -18.16 11.65
CA VAL A 76 3.31 -16.79 11.95
C VAL A 76 4.78 -16.62 11.63
N ILE A 77 5.07 -15.72 10.71
CA ILE A 77 6.43 -15.43 10.25
C ILE A 77 6.80 -14.03 10.75
N TYR A 78 7.86 -13.93 11.54
CA TYR A 78 8.47 -12.68 11.96
C TYR A 78 9.67 -12.39 11.08
N ASP A 79 9.70 -11.20 10.50
CA ASP A 79 10.75 -10.74 9.60
C ASP A 79 11.05 -9.25 9.87
N GLN A 80 12.03 -8.71 9.21
CA GLN A 80 12.38 -7.30 9.28
C GLN A 80 12.65 -6.75 7.89
N THR A 81 12.43 -5.44 7.71
CA THR A 81 12.72 -4.79 6.43
C THR A 81 14.22 -4.78 6.16
N ILE A 82 14.59 -5.14 4.95
CA ILE A 82 15.94 -4.99 4.44
C ILE A 82 16.11 -3.52 3.98
N PRO A 83 17.15 -2.82 4.43
CA PRO A 83 17.41 -1.45 3.99
C PRO A 83 17.44 -1.35 2.45
N GLY A 84 16.62 -0.47 1.90
CA GLY A 84 16.51 -0.27 0.45
C GLY A 84 15.43 -1.10 -0.25
N GLU A 85 14.78 -2.06 0.40
CA GLU A 85 13.62 -2.73 -0.17
C GLU A 85 12.40 -1.81 -0.20
N ILE A 86 11.65 -1.90 -1.29
CA ILE A 86 10.41 -1.16 -1.51
C ILE A 86 9.27 -2.15 -1.59
N THR A 87 8.24 -1.90 -0.79
CA THR A 87 6.98 -2.63 -0.89
C THR A 87 5.93 -1.79 -1.62
N ILE A 88 4.93 -2.45 -2.17
CA ILE A 88 3.78 -1.75 -2.77
C ILE A 88 3.08 -0.85 -1.74
N PHE A 89 3.14 -1.21 -0.46
CA PHE A 89 2.56 -0.42 0.62
C PHE A 89 3.31 0.89 0.84
N ASP A 90 4.61 0.96 0.58
CA ASP A 90 5.39 2.20 0.64
C ASP A 90 4.89 3.20 -0.41
N ILE A 91 4.50 2.70 -1.59
CA ILE A 91 3.92 3.52 -2.66
C ILE A 91 2.52 3.96 -2.27
N LEU A 92 1.69 3.06 -1.76
CA LEU A 92 0.32 3.36 -1.33
C LEU A 92 0.29 4.40 -0.20
N THR A 93 1.27 4.35 0.69
CA THR A 93 1.39 5.27 1.83
C THR A 93 2.20 6.53 1.52
N GLY A 94 2.86 6.60 0.37
CA GLY A 94 3.69 7.74 -0.03
C GLY A 94 4.95 7.91 0.84
N THR A 95 5.46 6.83 1.43
CA THR A 95 6.60 6.87 2.35
C THR A 95 7.95 6.68 1.68
N ASN A 96 7.98 6.37 0.40
CA ASN A 96 9.23 6.09 -0.31
C ASN A 96 9.93 7.36 -0.76
N GLU A 97 11.16 7.57 -0.29
CA GLU A 97 11.98 8.75 -0.63
C GLU A 97 12.54 8.68 -2.06
N SER A 98 12.67 7.49 -2.66
CA SER A 98 13.13 7.30 -4.05
C SER A 98 12.03 7.58 -5.08
N LEU A 99 10.79 7.80 -4.65
CA LEU A 99 9.66 8.05 -5.53
C LEU A 99 9.72 9.48 -6.06
N GLN A 100 9.90 9.61 -7.37
CA GLN A 100 9.81 10.89 -8.06
C GLN A 100 8.54 10.96 -8.89
N THR A 101 7.77 12.04 -8.71
CA THR A 101 6.55 12.26 -9.47
C THR A 101 6.82 13.12 -10.70
N GLY A 102 6.17 12.74 -11.81
CA GLY A 102 6.08 13.59 -13.00
C GLY A 102 4.95 14.59 -12.90
N GLU A 103 4.71 15.31 -14.00
CA GLU A 103 3.65 16.31 -14.07
C GLU A 103 2.25 15.64 -14.01
N PRO A 104 1.39 16.04 -13.08
CA PRO A 104 0.05 15.49 -12.97
C PRO A 104 -0.83 15.86 -14.17
N LEU A 105 -1.58 14.89 -14.68
CA LEU A 105 -2.51 15.07 -15.79
C LEU A 105 -3.95 15.04 -15.28
N LEU A 106 -4.72 16.09 -15.59
CA LEU A 106 -6.14 16.11 -15.28
C LEU A 106 -6.89 15.24 -16.30
N GLU A 107 -7.59 14.21 -15.82
CA GLU A 107 -8.47 13.33 -16.58
C GLU A 107 -9.93 13.55 -16.18
N LYS A 108 -10.88 12.97 -16.94
CA LYS A 108 -12.31 13.09 -16.68
C LYS A 108 -12.72 12.72 -15.24
N ASN A 109 -12.01 11.76 -14.63
CA ASN A 109 -12.37 11.17 -13.35
C ASN A 109 -11.32 11.43 -12.24
N GLY A 110 -10.40 12.37 -12.42
CA GLY A 110 -9.39 12.66 -11.42
C GLY A 110 -8.06 13.11 -11.97
N PHE A 111 -7.06 13.17 -11.12
CA PHE A 111 -5.69 13.37 -11.53
C PHE A 111 -4.99 12.02 -11.71
N ARG A 112 -4.23 11.89 -12.78
CA ARG A 112 -3.24 10.84 -12.99
C ARG A 112 -1.86 11.42 -12.71
N ILE A 113 -1.19 10.91 -11.69
CA ILE A 113 0.12 11.34 -11.24
C ILE A 113 1.12 10.25 -11.63
N PRO A 114 1.93 10.45 -12.67
CA PRO A 114 2.98 9.50 -13.00
C PRO A 114 4.09 9.55 -11.96
N PHE A 115 4.72 8.43 -11.68
CA PHE A 115 5.89 8.35 -10.81
C PHE A 115 6.92 7.36 -11.34
N THR A 116 8.15 7.54 -10.87
CA THR A 116 9.28 6.64 -11.12
C THR A 116 9.98 6.35 -9.80
N LEU A 117 10.38 5.11 -9.60
CA LEU A 117 11.26 4.67 -8.52
C LEU A 117 12.66 4.51 -9.09
N LEU A 118 13.53 5.49 -8.89
CA LEU A 118 14.81 5.60 -9.57
C LEU A 118 15.73 4.40 -9.31
N ASP A 119 15.76 3.92 -8.07
CA ASP A 119 16.68 2.86 -7.66
C ASP A 119 16.28 1.45 -8.17
N TRP A 120 15.08 1.33 -8.78
CA TRP A 120 14.47 0.04 -9.10
C TRP A 120 14.04 -0.09 -10.58
N GLU A 121 14.30 0.91 -11.39
CA GLU A 121 13.82 0.97 -12.80
C GLU A 121 12.29 0.71 -12.92
N MET A 122 11.53 1.06 -11.88
CA MET A 122 10.09 0.90 -11.83
C MET A 122 9.40 2.22 -12.09
N HIS A 123 8.25 2.17 -12.73
CA HIS A 123 7.42 3.34 -12.97
C HIS A 123 5.94 2.99 -12.80
N GLY A 124 5.13 4.00 -12.56
CA GLY A 124 3.71 3.76 -12.36
C GLY A 124 2.88 5.03 -12.36
N THR A 125 1.66 4.89 -11.91
CA THR A 125 0.71 6.00 -11.78
C THR A 125 -0.12 5.89 -10.52
N ILE A 126 -0.38 7.03 -9.89
CA ILE A 126 -1.35 7.17 -8.81
C ILE A 126 -2.53 7.96 -9.38
N ARG A 127 -3.74 7.44 -9.26
CA ARG A 127 -4.97 8.17 -9.59
C ARG A 127 -5.65 8.66 -8.33
N THR A 128 -6.02 9.95 -8.32
CA THR A 128 -6.64 10.60 -7.16
C THR A 128 -7.90 11.36 -7.56
N ILE A 129 -8.75 11.61 -6.56
CA ILE A 129 -9.92 12.47 -6.72
C ILE A 129 -9.47 13.93 -6.59
N PRO A 130 -9.86 14.82 -7.53
CA PRO A 130 -9.52 16.23 -7.49
C PRO A 130 -9.97 16.90 -6.18
N GLY A 131 -9.13 17.80 -5.68
CA GLY A 131 -9.41 18.61 -4.48
C GLY A 131 -9.28 17.89 -3.15
N SER A 132 -9.41 16.55 -3.11
CA SER A 132 -9.28 15.77 -1.88
C SER A 132 -7.99 14.99 -1.75
N GLY A 133 -7.30 14.70 -2.86
CA GLY A 133 -6.15 13.81 -2.89
C GLY A 133 -6.47 12.34 -2.62
N LYS A 134 -7.75 11.99 -2.43
CA LYS A 134 -8.20 10.61 -2.15
C LYS A 134 -7.75 9.66 -3.25
N PRO A 135 -6.98 8.60 -2.93
CA PRO A 135 -6.55 7.64 -3.94
C PRO A 135 -7.70 6.79 -4.45
N LYS A 136 -7.64 6.42 -5.73
CA LYS A 136 -8.57 5.51 -6.41
C LYS A 136 -7.88 4.27 -6.91
N GLU A 137 -6.66 4.44 -7.40
CA GLU A 137 -5.93 3.40 -8.11
C GLU A 137 -4.44 3.69 -8.08
N ILE A 138 -3.64 2.65 -7.92
CA ILE A 138 -2.19 2.69 -8.10
C ILE A 138 -1.81 1.56 -9.05
N ILE A 139 -1.05 1.91 -10.07
CA ILE A 139 -0.48 0.96 -11.02
C ILE A 139 1.03 1.08 -10.93
N LEU A 140 1.71 -0.05 -10.79
CA LEU A 140 3.16 -0.15 -10.79
C LEU A 140 3.58 -1.15 -11.87
N LYS A 141 4.52 -0.75 -12.71
CA LYS A 141 5.14 -1.61 -13.71
C LYS A 141 6.56 -1.94 -13.28
N THR A 142 6.83 -3.23 -13.22
CA THR A 142 8.12 -3.80 -12.78
C THR A 142 8.74 -4.56 -13.96
N GLY A 143 9.42 -3.82 -14.84
CA GLY A 143 9.92 -4.36 -16.12
C GLY A 143 8.84 -4.44 -17.21
N ASP A 144 9.14 -5.13 -18.31
CA ASP A 144 8.29 -5.13 -19.50
C ASP A 144 7.04 -6.03 -19.35
N ASP A 145 7.12 -7.08 -18.51
CA ASP A 145 6.12 -8.16 -18.44
C ASP A 145 5.45 -8.28 -17.05
N SER A 146 5.63 -7.31 -16.18
CA SER A 146 5.07 -7.36 -14.82
C SER A 146 4.34 -6.08 -14.47
N GLU A 147 3.08 -6.23 -14.08
CA GLU A 147 2.25 -5.11 -13.63
C GLU A 147 1.58 -5.46 -12.30
N ILE A 148 1.62 -4.53 -11.36
CA ILE A 148 0.85 -4.58 -10.11
C ILE A 148 -0.19 -3.48 -10.16
N TRP A 149 -1.42 -3.83 -9.86
CA TRP A 149 -2.55 -2.93 -9.88
C TRP A 149 -3.31 -3.01 -8.56
N ILE A 150 -3.40 -1.88 -7.86
CA ILE A 150 -4.21 -1.73 -6.65
C ILE A 150 -5.38 -0.82 -6.97
N LYS A 151 -6.58 -1.34 -6.81
CA LYS A 151 -7.82 -0.58 -6.92
C LYS A 151 -8.39 -0.36 -5.53
N ILE A 152 -8.74 0.87 -5.21
CA ILE A 152 -9.32 1.24 -3.94
C ILE A 152 -10.83 1.28 -4.10
N ILE A 153 -11.53 0.35 -3.42
CA ILE A 153 -12.98 0.16 -3.51
C ILE A 153 -13.69 1.14 -2.58
N SER A 154 -13.26 1.14 -1.32
CA SER A 154 -13.81 2.02 -0.32
C SER A 154 -12.73 2.59 0.57
N LEU A 155 -13.04 3.64 1.29
CA LEU A 155 -12.09 4.34 2.11
C LEU A 155 -12.81 5.06 3.23
N ASP A 156 -12.36 4.82 4.45
CA ASP A 156 -12.93 5.39 5.66
C ASP A 156 -11.86 5.82 6.67
N SER A 157 -12.26 6.46 7.74
CA SER A 157 -11.38 6.75 8.87
C SER A 157 -11.32 5.57 9.83
N ILE A 158 -10.14 5.28 10.36
CA ILE A 158 -9.91 4.20 11.32
C ILE A 158 -10.62 4.49 12.65
N LYS A 159 -11.20 3.44 13.24
CA LYS A 159 -11.68 3.40 14.62
C LYS A 159 -10.84 2.38 15.40
N GLU A 160 -10.63 2.62 16.69
CA GLU A 160 -9.72 1.83 17.55
C GLU A 160 -9.94 0.30 17.55
N ARG A 161 -11.05 -0.21 17.00
CA ARG A 161 -11.43 -1.63 17.05
C ARG A 161 -11.44 -2.31 15.69
N ASP A 162 -10.93 -1.66 14.67
CA ASP A 162 -11.12 -2.15 13.29
C ASP A 162 -10.21 -3.33 12.92
N VAL A 163 -9.05 -3.47 13.59
CA VAL A 163 -8.17 -4.62 13.39
C VAL A 163 -8.51 -5.71 14.42
N ALA A 164 -9.27 -6.72 14.00
CA ALA A 164 -9.62 -7.84 14.87
C ALA A 164 -8.40 -8.66 15.28
N ALA A 165 -8.35 -9.09 16.53
CA ALA A 165 -7.31 -10.02 16.99
C ALA A 165 -7.46 -11.41 16.33
N ILE A 166 -6.34 -12.07 16.08
CA ILE A 166 -6.30 -13.47 15.63
C ILE A 166 -5.78 -14.32 16.78
N ASP A 167 -6.44 -15.41 17.09
CA ASP A 167 -5.92 -16.39 18.04
C ASP A 167 -4.82 -17.21 17.36
N LEU A 168 -3.60 -17.09 17.86
CA LEU A 168 -2.41 -17.73 17.30
C LEU A 168 -2.00 -19.01 18.06
N THR A 169 -2.81 -19.51 18.97
CA THR A 169 -2.47 -20.66 19.85
C THR A 169 -2.09 -21.92 19.07
N GLU A 170 -2.69 -22.11 17.90
CA GLU A 170 -2.44 -23.28 17.03
C GLU A 170 -1.48 -22.98 15.86
N TYR A 171 -0.80 -21.84 15.87
CA TYR A 171 0.07 -21.42 14.78
C TYR A 171 1.53 -21.80 15.04
N GLU A 172 2.19 -22.32 14.01
CA GLU A 172 3.64 -22.50 14.01
C GLU A 172 4.33 -21.13 13.87
N THR A 173 5.37 -20.91 14.67
CA THR A 173 6.15 -19.66 14.63
C THR A 173 7.45 -19.86 13.89
N ILE A 174 7.71 -19.00 12.91
CA ILE A 174 8.96 -18.93 12.13
C ILE A 174 9.56 -17.54 12.37
N ASP A 175 10.78 -17.47 12.90
CA ASP A 175 11.48 -16.20 13.13
C ASP A 175 12.65 -16.08 12.14
N LEU A 176 12.61 -15.07 11.27
CA LEU A 176 13.61 -14.79 10.24
C LEU A 176 14.43 -13.54 10.56
N ARG A 177 14.27 -12.95 11.75
CA ARG A 177 14.95 -11.74 12.19
C ARG A 177 16.35 -12.06 12.71
N GLU A 178 17.30 -12.37 11.85
CA GLU A 178 18.72 -12.57 12.23
C GLU A 178 19.61 -11.39 11.80
#